data_42b74dd874ce6ec7c5c34975199d4fed
#
_entry.id   42b74dd874ce6ec7c5c34975199d4fed
#
_cell.length_a   1.000
_cell.length_b   1.000
_cell.length_c   1.000
_cell.angle_alpha   90.00
_cell.angle_beta   90.00
_cell.angle_gamma   90.00
#
_symmetry.space_group_name_H-M   'P 1'
#
loop_
_entity.id
_entity.type
_entity.pdbx_description
1 polymer ?
#
loop_
_entity_poly.entity_id
_entity_poly.type
_entity_poly.pdbx_seq_one_letter_code
_entity_poly.pdbx_strand_id
1 'polypeptide(L)'
;MIKFFDMTLQQKIMNAFLGKVVRKDLAFLVKGGLPVPTYVLEYLLGQYCACDDEATIEEGLEKVRQVIQNNYVHRAESEVVKGKIREQGCHRIIDKVTVTLNEKADEYQAHFANLGLTNVPIGTQYVTNNPKLLSGNGVWCIVTIGYISGEDIKVRWEIQTLKPVQISNVDVQDYIDKRKDFTTEEWLDFMMHTVGLNPDTLNRREKFITLARLLPHVENNFNFMELGPKGTGKSHVFQELS
;
A
#
# COMPACT_ATOMS: atom_id res chain seq x y z
N MET A 1 -9.93 -20.63 -28.51
CA MET A 1 -10.82 -20.77 -27.33
C MET A 1 -10.17 -21.83 -26.44
N ILE A 2 -9.29 -21.41 -25.54
CA ILE A 2 -8.58 -22.31 -24.58
C ILE A 2 -9.61 -22.68 -23.52
N LYS A 3 -9.85 -23.97 -23.36
CA LYS A 3 -10.82 -24.51 -22.38
C LYS A 3 -10.31 -24.25 -20.96
N PHE A 4 -11.00 -23.39 -20.21
CA PHE A 4 -10.78 -23.05 -18.81
C PHE A 4 -11.10 -24.19 -17.81
N PHE A 5 -11.11 -25.45 -18.26
CA PHE A 5 -11.68 -26.56 -17.48
C PHE A 5 -10.71 -27.23 -16.48
N ASP A 6 -9.41 -26.83 -16.44
CA ASP A 6 -8.42 -27.46 -15.55
C ASP A 6 -7.54 -26.46 -14.76
N MET A 7 -7.94 -25.19 -14.67
CA MET A 7 -7.17 -24.21 -13.90
C MET A 7 -7.60 -24.21 -12.43
N THR A 8 -6.63 -24.22 -11.52
CA THR A 8 -6.90 -23.97 -10.11
C THR A 8 -7.47 -22.56 -9.90
N LEU A 9 -8.25 -22.34 -8.82
CA LEU A 9 -8.80 -21.02 -8.51
C LEU A 9 -7.66 -19.95 -8.44
N GLN A 10 -6.52 -20.29 -7.87
CA GLN A 10 -5.38 -19.40 -7.78
C GLN A 10 -4.86 -18.97 -9.16
N GLN A 11 -4.68 -19.90 -10.09
CA GLN A 11 -4.28 -19.59 -11.46
C GLN A 11 -5.32 -18.72 -12.18
N LYS A 12 -6.61 -19.00 -11.95
CA LYS A 12 -7.70 -18.21 -12.50
C LYS A 12 -7.68 -16.77 -11.99
N ILE A 13 -7.44 -16.57 -10.69
CA ILE A 13 -7.30 -15.24 -10.07
C ILE A 13 -6.09 -14.50 -10.65
N MET A 14 -4.91 -15.15 -10.71
CA MET A 14 -3.69 -14.55 -11.24
C MET A 14 -3.87 -14.10 -12.69
N ASN A 15 -4.49 -14.92 -13.53
CA ASN A 15 -4.75 -14.57 -14.93
C ASN A 15 -5.77 -13.42 -15.10
N ALA A 16 -6.85 -13.44 -14.30
CA ALA A 16 -7.87 -12.40 -14.37
C ALA A 16 -7.34 -11.04 -13.89
N PHE A 17 -6.51 -11.04 -12.86
CA PHE A 17 -6.01 -9.83 -12.18
C PHE A 17 -4.49 -9.67 -12.29
N LEU A 18 -3.92 -10.03 -13.44
CA LEU A 18 -2.48 -9.95 -13.69
C LEU A 18 -1.93 -8.55 -13.35
N GLY A 19 -0.87 -8.50 -12.56
CA GLY A 19 -0.26 -7.26 -12.08
C GLY A 19 -1.06 -6.49 -11.01
N LYS A 20 -2.22 -7.02 -10.57
CA LYS A 20 -3.06 -6.40 -9.53
C LYS A 20 -3.13 -7.22 -8.25
N VAL A 21 -2.79 -8.49 -8.31
CA VAL A 21 -2.79 -9.39 -7.15
C VAL A 21 -1.39 -9.89 -6.86
N VAL A 22 -1.11 -10.07 -5.58
CA VAL A 22 0.12 -10.67 -5.06
C VAL A 22 -0.22 -11.69 -4.00
N ARG A 23 0.64 -12.67 -3.85
CA ARG A 23 0.52 -13.69 -2.81
C ARG A 23 0.71 -13.04 -1.43
N LYS A 24 -0.26 -13.20 -0.55
CA LYS A 24 -0.24 -12.63 0.82
C LYS A 24 0.88 -13.19 1.69
N ASP A 25 1.26 -14.47 1.50
CA ASP A 25 2.37 -15.11 2.19
C ASP A 25 3.70 -14.37 1.95
N LEU A 26 3.91 -13.83 0.74
CA LEU A 26 5.11 -13.04 0.41
C LEU A 26 5.18 -11.76 1.23
N ALA A 27 4.05 -11.09 1.48
CA ALA A 27 4.02 -9.90 2.31
C ALA A 27 4.44 -10.22 3.77
N PHE A 28 4.01 -11.35 4.31
CA PHE A 28 4.43 -11.80 5.64
C PHE A 28 5.92 -12.13 5.70
N LEU A 29 6.47 -12.78 4.66
CA LEU A 29 7.90 -13.10 4.58
C LEU A 29 8.79 -11.84 4.54
N VAL A 30 8.32 -10.76 3.92
CA VAL A 30 9.07 -9.50 3.84
C VAL A 30 8.87 -8.64 5.09
N LYS A 31 7.69 -8.70 5.70
CA LYS A 31 7.33 -7.81 6.83
C LYS A 31 8.30 -7.92 8.02
N GLY A 32 8.70 -9.14 8.42
CA GLY A 32 9.81 -9.42 9.34
C GLY A 32 10.01 -8.47 10.53
N GLY A 33 8.94 -7.84 11.07
CA GLY A 33 9.02 -6.85 12.14
C GLY A 33 9.24 -5.39 11.66
N LEU A 34 9.27 -5.14 10.35
CA LEU A 34 9.35 -3.78 9.82
C LEU A 34 8.07 -2.99 10.14
N PRO A 35 8.18 -1.74 10.62
CA PRO A 35 7.03 -0.89 10.94
C PRO A 35 6.36 -0.29 9.69
N VAL A 36 6.46 -0.99 8.56
CA VAL A 36 5.85 -0.60 7.29
C VAL A 36 4.46 -1.22 7.21
N PRO A 37 3.42 -0.48 6.82
CA PRO A 37 2.09 -1.04 6.60
C PRO A 37 2.11 -2.14 5.54
N THR A 38 1.30 -3.17 5.73
CA THR A 38 1.25 -4.34 4.82
C THR A 38 0.93 -3.94 3.39
N TYR A 39 0.03 -2.98 3.17
CA TYR A 39 -0.31 -2.52 1.81
C TYR A 39 0.85 -1.84 1.06
N VAL A 40 1.81 -1.24 1.77
CA VAL A 40 3.04 -0.70 1.16
C VAL A 40 3.92 -1.83 0.63
N LEU A 41 4.03 -2.92 1.41
CA LEU A 41 4.73 -4.14 0.99
C LEU A 41 4.04 -4.79 -0.21
N GLU A 42 2.72 -4.91 -0.17
CA GLU A 42 1.93 -5.47 -1.26
C GLU A 42 2.07 -4.66 -2.55
N TYR A 43 2.11 -3.34 -2.44
CA TYR A 43 2.37 -2.46 -3.59
C TYR A 43 3.74 -2.72 -4.22
N LEU A 44 4.79 -2.87 -3.42
CA LEU A 44 6.13 -3.19 -3.92
C LEU A 44 6.18 -4.62 -4.49
N LEU A 45 5.58 -5.59 -3.82
CA LEU A 45 5.46 -6.95 -4.30
C LEU A 45 4.71 -7.02 -5.63
N GLY A 46 3.64 -6.23 -5.80
CA GLY A 46 2.92 -6.11 -7.05
C GLY A 46 3.77 -5.61 -8.22
N GLN A 47 4.86 -4.88 -7.94
CA GLN A 47 5.78 -4.42 -8.98
C GLN A 47 6.84 -5.44 -9.36
N TYR A 48 7.23 -6.33 -8.45
CA TYR A 48 8.37 -7.23 -8.63
C TYR A 48 8.02 -8.72 -8.58
N CYS A 49 6.88 -9.08 -7.99
CA CYS A 49 6.50 -10.47 -7.70
C CYS A 49 5.10 -10.84 -8.23
N ALA A 50 4.51 -10.07 -9.14
CA ALA A 50 3.18 -10.36 -9.70
C ALA A 50 3.27 -11.35 -10.88
N CYS A 51 3.84 -12.53 -10.63
CA CYS A 51 3.98 -13.62 -11.59
C CYS A 51 3.91 -14.98 -10.87
N ASP A 52 3.85 -16.08 -11.63
CA ASP A 52 3.77 -17.46 -11.11
C ASP A 52 5.14 -18.16 -11.11
N ASP A 53 6.19 -17.53 -11.64
CA ASP A 53 7.53 -18.11 -11.71
C ASP A 53 8.27 -17.92 -10.38
N GLU A 54 8.55 -19.01 -9.68
CA GLU A 54 9.16 -18.98 -8.35
C GLU A 54 10.57 -18.35 -8.37
N ALA A 55 11.36 -18.53 -9.43
CA ALA A 55 12.69 -17.91 -9.54
C ALA A 55 12.57 -16.38 -9.66
N THR A 56 11.65 -15.89 -10.47
CA THR A 56 11.35 -14.45 -10.61
C THR A 56 10.79 -13.87 -9.31
N ILE A 57 9.97 -14.64 -8.59
CA ILE A 57 9.44 -14.23 -7.27
C ILE A 57 10.60 -14.10 -6.27
N GLU A 58 11.53 -15.04 -6.21
CA GLU A 58 12.65 -15.00 -5.27
C GLU A 58 13.56 -13.78 -5.51
N GLU A 59 13.92 -13.52 -6.79
CA GLU A 59 14.63 -12.28 -7.16
C GLU A 59 13.84 -11.02 -6.84
N GLY A 60 12.53 -11.04 -7.05
CA GLY A 60 11.62 -9.96 -6.74
C GLY A 60 11.58 -9.65 -5.24
N LEU A 61 11.51 -10.69 -4.40
CA LEU A 61 11.53 -10.56 -2.93
C LEU A 61 12.82 -9.89 -2.45
N GLU A 62 13.96 -10.28 -3.02
CA GLU A 62 15.23 -9.67 -2.66
C GLU A 62 15.28 -8.20 -3.07
N LYS A 63 14.79 -7.84 -4.25
CA LYS A 63 14.64 -6.44 -4.68
C LYS A 63 13.73 -5.64 -3.75
N VAL A 64 12.59 -6.21 -3.33
CA VAL A 64 11.68 -5.54 -2.38
C VAL A 64 12.37 -5.29 -1.05
N ARG A 65 13.09 -6.28 -0.49
CA ARG A 65 13.87 -6.10 0.74
C ARG A 65 14.90 -4.98 0.61
N GLN A 66 15.66 -4.96 -0.48
CA GLN A 66 16.66 -3.90 -0.75
C GLN A 66 16.01 -2.52 -0.89
N VAL A 67 14.86 -2.42 -1.60
CA VAL A 67 14.11 -1.16 -1.72
C VAL A 67 13.68 -0.65 -0.36
N ILE A 68 13.19 -1.51 0.51
CA ILE A 68 12.76 -1.11 1.85
C ILE A 68 13.98 -0.71 2.69
N GLN A 69 15.03 -1.54 2.75
CA GLN A 69 16.22 -1.24 3.54
C GLN A 69 16.90 0.09 3.13
N ASN A 70 16.93 0.39 1.85
CA ASN A 70 17.61 1.58 1.34
C ASN A 70 16.76 2.85 1.41
N ASN A 71 15.44 2.73 1.37
CA ASN A 71 14.56 3.89 1.18
C ASN A 71 13.57 4.12 2.32
N TYR A 72 13.26 3.10 3.15
CA TYR A 72 12.36 3.31 4.26
C TYR A 72 13.02 4.17 5.32
N VAL A 73 12.34 5.25 5.73
CA VAL A 73 12.84 6.16 6.76
C VAL A 73 12.40 5.67 8.14
N HIS A 74 13.35 5.25 8.96
CA HIS A 74 13.11 5.05 10.37
C HIS A 74 13.18 6.39 11.10
N ARG A 75 12.16 6.69 11.91
CA ARG A 75 12.11 7.98 12.62
C ARG A 75 13.34 8.24 13.49
N ALA A 76 13.91 7.21 14.08
CA ALA A 76 15.12 7.29 14.89
C ALA A 76 16.38 7.64 14.06
N GLU A 77 16.37 7.40 12.75
CA GLU A 77 17.50 7.62 11.82
C GLU A 77 17.27 8.81 10.90
N SER A 78 16.25 9.62 11.18
CA SER A 78 15.87 10.76 10.33
C SER A 78 17.04 11.72 10.04
N GLU A 79 17.88 12.02 11.02
CA GLU A 79 19.02 12.93 10.85
C GLU A 79 20.12 12.30 9.98
N VAL A 80 20.34 10.98 10.06
CA VAL A 80 21.28 10.25 9.20
C VAL A 80 20.80 10.31 7.75
N VAL A 81 19.50 10.10 7.52
CA VAL A 81 18.92 10.19 6.17
C VAL A 81 19.00 11.61 5.62
N LYS A 82 18.72 12.64 6.43
CA LYS A 82 18.90 14.06 6.04
C LYS A 82 20.34 14.36 5.65
N GLY A 83 21.31 13.89 6.45
CA GLY A 83 22.74 14.02 6.15
C GLY A 83 23.08 13.40 4.80
N LYS A 84 22.62 12.16 4.56
CA LYS A 84 22.80 11.45 3.29
C LYS A 84 22.22 12.22 2.10
N ILE A 85 21.01 12.77 2.23
CA ILE A 85 20.38 13.58 1.18
C ILE A 85 21.21 14.83 0.88
N ARG A 86 21.69 15.50 1.93
CA ARG A 86 22.54 16.69 1.78
C ARG A 86 23.84 16.40 1.04
N GLU A 87 24.49 15.28 1.35
CA GLU A 87 25.77 14.88 0.72
C GLU A 87 25.59 14.43 -0.73
N GLN A 88 24.50 13.69 -1.02
CA GLN A 88 24.22 13.14 -2.34
C GLN A 88 23.45 14.10 -3.26
N GLY A 89 22.96 15.22 -2.72
CA GLY A 89 22.10 16.16 -3.42
C GLY A 89 20.64 15.73 -3.49
N CYS A 90 20.36 14.44 -3.63
CA CYS A 90 19.00 13.87 -3.55
C CYS A 90 19.03 12.41 -3.12
N HIS A 91 17.89 11.93 -2.59
CA HIS A 91 17.71 10.53 -2.23
C HIS A 91 16.23 10.13 -2.34
N ARG A 92 16.00 8.87 -2.70
CA ARG A 92 14.65 8.27 -2.75
C ARG A 92 14.30 7.73 -1.38
N ILE A 93 13.12 8.10 -0.88
CA ILE A 93 12.63 7.67 0.44
C ILE A 93 11.21 7.08 0.34
N ILE A 94 10.86 6.27 1.33
CA ILE A 94 9.49 5.80 1.59
C ILE A 94 9.08 6.39 2.92
N ASP A 95 8.11 7.31 2.90
CA ASP A 95 7.61 7.98 4.11
C ASP A 95 6.13 8.31 3.98
N LYS A 96 5.48 8.59 5.10
CA LYS A 96 4.11 9.03 5.17
C LYS A 96 4.07 10.56 5.03
N VAL A 97 3.33 11.04 4.02
CA VAL A 97 3.27 12.45 3.64
C VAL A 97 1.86 13.00 3.87
N THR A 98 1.78 14.15 4.52
CA THR A 98 0.58 15.00 4.57
C THR A 98 0.86 16.31 3.87
N VAL A 99 -0.15 16.93 3.31
CA VAL A 99 -0.03 18.23 2.66
C VAL A 99 -1.02 19.21 3.26
N THR A 100 -0.57 20.43 3.48
CA THR A 100 -1.40 21.54 3.94
C THR A 100 -1.24 22.74 3.00
N LEU A 101 -2.28 23.57 2.92
CA LEU A 101 -2.19 24.84 2.21
C LEU A 101 -1.63 25.91 3.16
N ASN A 102 -0.55 26.56 2.75
CA ASN A 102 -0.08 27.78 3.41
C ASN A 102 -0.76 28.99 2.76
N GLU A 103 -1.84 29.47 3.39
CA GLU A 103 -2.65 30.58 2.86
C GLU A 103 -1.86 31.89 2.70
N LYS A 104 -0.82 32.11 3.52
CA LYS A 104 0.00 33.34 3.44
C LYS A 104 0.93 33.36 2.23
N ALA A 105 1.44 32.21 1.85
CA ALA A 105 2.34 32.06 0.71
C ALA A 105 1.62 31.60 -0.54
N ASP A 106 0.35 31.24 -0.44
CA ASP A 106 -0.48 30.65 -1.50
C ASP A 106 0.21 29.44 -2.17
N GLU A 107 0.75 28.55 -1.30
CA GLU A 107 1.46 27.36 -1.75
C GLU A 107 1.11 26.14 -0.91
N TYR A 108 1.16 24.95 -1.52
CA TYR A 108 1.06 23.69 -0.79
C TYR A 108 2.39 23.32 -0.15
N GLN A 109 2.32 22.81 1.07
CA GLN A 109 3.48 22.38 1.86
C GLN A 109 3.31 20.94 2.33
N ALA A 110 4.32 20.12 2.07
CA ALA A 110 4.36 18.72 2.49
C ALA A 110 5.07 18.57 3.85
N HIS A 111 4.57 17.62 4.63
CA HIS A 111 5.10 17.22 5.93
C HIS A 111 5.39 15.72 5.89
N PHE A 112 6.61 15.35 6.27
CA PHE A 112 7.09 13.97 6.29
C PHE A 112 7.10 13.44 7.72
N ALA A 113 6.33 12.39 7.97
CA ALA A 113 6.09 11.89 9.33
C ALA A 113 7.34 11.28 9.97
N ASN A 114 8.10 10.47 9.23
CA ASN A 114 9.28 9.80 9.75
C ASN A 114 10.56 10.63 9.55
N LEU A 115 10.74 11.24 8.38
CA LEU A 115 11.87 12.11 8.11
C LEU A 115 11.84 13.39 8.97
N GLY A 116 10.65 13.77 9.47
CA GLY A 116 10.48 14.93 10.36
C GLY A 116 10.69 16.28 9.66
N LEU A 117 10.60 16.32 8.33
CA LEU A 117 10.58 17.58 7.58
C LEU A 117 9.19 18.16 7.53
N THR A 118 9.10 19.47 7.74
CA THR A 118 7.84 20.21 7.64
C THR A 118 8.02 21.36 6.65
N ASN A 119 6.91 21.82 6.08
CA ASN A 119 6.88 22.99 5.20
C ASN A 119 7.75 22.85 3.94
N VAL A 120 7.86 21.65 3.38
CA VAL A 120 8.55 21.43 2.10
C VAL A 120 7.59 21.79 0.97
N PRO A 121 7.93 22.76 0.10
CA PRO A 121 7.06 23.12 -1.03
C PRO A 121 6.77 21.92 -1.91
N ILE A 122 5.52 21.81 -2.35
CA ILE A 122 5.06 20.74 -3.25
C ILE A 122 4.25 21.34 -4.39
N GLY A 123 4.51 20.87 -5.62
CA GLY A 123 3.79 21.34 -6.79
C GLY A 123 2.30 20.98 -6.75
N THR A 124 1.44 21.92 -7.13
CA THR A 124 -0.01 21.79 -7.17
C THR A 124 -0.48 20.56 -7.94
N GLN A 125 0.24 20.16 -8.98
CA GLN A 125 -0.09 18.97 -9.79
C GLN A 125 -0.11 17.67 -8.96
N TYR A 126 0.75 17.53 -7.96
CA TYR A 126 0.75 16.35 -7.08
C TYR A 126 -0.51 16.28 -6.23
N VAL A 127 -0.97 17.43 -5.75
CA VAL A 127 -2.16 17.54 -4.91
C VAL A 127 -3.43 17.34 -5.73
N THR A 128 -3.51 17.97 -6.92
CA THR A 128 -4.65 17.83 -7.83
C THR A 128 -4.85 16.39 -8.27
N ASN A 129 -3.75 15.69 -8.58
CA ASN A 129 -3.80 14.29 -8.99
C ASN A 129 -4.05 13.32 -7.80
N ASN A 130 -3.80 13.76 -6.58
CA ASN A 130 -3.92 12.93 -5.37
C ASN A 130 -4.53 13.73 -4.21
N PRO A 131 -5.84 14.03 -4.23
CA PRO A 131 -6.50 14.85 -3.20
C PRO A 131 -6.39 14.25 -1.78
N LYS A 132 -6.19 12.94 -1.68
CA LYS A 132 -5.97 12.25 -0.38
C LYS A 132 -4.74 12.76 0.38
N LEU A 133 -3.78 13.43 -0.29
CA LEU A 133 -2.63 14.06 0.37
C LEU A 133 -3.05 15.17 1.34
N LEU A 134 -4.20 15.84 1.10
CA LEU A 134 -4.79 16.84 2.00
C LEU A 134 -5.52 16.23 3.20
N SER A 135 -5.67 14.91 3.23
CA SER A 135 -6.26 14.22 4.37
C SER A 135 -5.32 14.25 5.56
N GLY A 136 -5.83 14.56 6.75
CA GLY A 136 -5.04 14.63 7.99
C GLY A 136 -4.37 13.31 8.38
N ASN A 137 -4.82 12.18 7.81
CA ASN A 137 -4.24 10.86 8.06
C ASN A 137 -2.93 10.61 7.29
N GLY A 138 -2.62 11.45 6.29
CA GLY A 138 -1.45 11.29 5.43
C GLY A 138 -1.50 10.05 4.53
N VAL A 139 -0.64 10.06 3.51
CA VAL A 139 -0.52 9.00 2.51
C VAL A 139 0.92 8.50 2.46
N TRP A 140 1.13 7.19 2.44
CA TRP A 140 2.45 6.63 2.19
C TRP A 140 2.85 6.88 0.75
N CYS A 141 4.05 7.44 0.58
CA CYS A 141 4.58 7.84 -0.71
C CYS A 141 6.01 7.34 -0.89
N ILE A 142 6.36 7.07 -2.13
CA ILE A 142 7.75 6.98 -2.59
C ILE A 142 8.11 8.35 -3.12
N VAL A 143 9.08 9.01 -2.50
CA VAL A 143 9.45 10.40 -2.78
C VAL A 143 10.94 10.49 -3.09
N THR A 144 11.30 11.17 -4.17
CA THR A 144 12.66 11.63 -4.36
C THR A 144 12.73 13.06 -3.83
N ILE A 145 13.48 13.22 -2.75
CA ILE A 145 13.67 14.52 -2.10
C ILE A 145 15.10 15.00 -2.33
N GLY A 146 15.23 16.26 -2.70
CA GLY A 146 16.49 16.93 -2.96
C GLY A 146 16.87 17.93 -1.88
N TYR A 147 18.15 18.23 -1.81
CA TYR A 147 18.70 19.28 -0.96
C TYR A 147 19.49 20.29 -1.79
N ILE A 148 19.11 21.55 -1.68
CA ILE A 148 19.75 22.66 -2.42
C ILE A 148 20.75 23.34 -1.50
N SER A 149 22.02 23.30 -1.89
CA SER A 149 23.12 23.95 -1.16
C SER A 149 23.40 25.36 -1.72
N GLY A 150 23.63 26.34 -0.86
CA GLY A 150 23.93 27.72 -1.24
C GLY A 150 23.78 28.69 -0.08
N GLU A 151 24.30 29.92 -0.20
CA GLU A 151 24.32 30.91 0.92
C GLU A 151 22.96 31.60 1.10
N ASP A 152 22.27 31.97 0.02
CA ASP A 152 21.02 32.76 0.07
C ASP A 152 19.74 31.95 -0.12
N ILE A 153 19.78 30.63 0.09
CA ILE A 153 18.63 29.74 -0.17
C ILE A 153 17.72 29.66 1.06
N LYS A 154 16.49 30.20 0.93
CA LYS A 154 15.47 30.16 1.99
C LYS A 154 14.86 28.79 2.19
N VAL A 155 14.63 28.04 1.11
CA VAL A 155 14.05 26.71 1.13
C VAL A 155 15.07 25.72 0.56
N ARG A 156 15.56 24.83 1.41
CA ARG A 156 16.64 23.90 1.07
C ARG A 156 16.16 22.53 0.62
N TRP A 157 14.93 22.20 0.94
CA TRP A 157 14.33 20.92 0.60
C TRP A 157 13.36 21.07 -0.56
N GLU A 158 13.46 20.18 -1.54
CA GLU A 158 12.55 20.13 -2.69
C GLU A 158 12.05 18.71 -2.95
N ILE A 159 10.83 18.59 -3.43
CA ILE A 159 10.25 17.33 -3.88
C ILE A 159 10.44 17.24 -5.38
N GLN A 160 11.36 16.39 -5.83
CA GLN A 160 11.61 16.15 -7.26
C GLN A 160 10.56 15.21 -7.85
N THR A 161 10.22 14.12 -7.14
CA THR A 161 9.16 13.21 -7.52
C THR A 161 8.38 12.76 -6.29
N LEU A 162 7.06 12.57 -6.46
CA LEU A 162 6.20 12.00 -5.43
C LEU A 162 5.23 11.02 -6.08
N LYS A 163 5.23 9.78 -5.59
CA LYS A 163 4.33 8.72 -6.03
C LYS A 163 3.64 8.11 -4.82
N PRO A 164 2.32 8.35 -4.66
CA PRO A 164 1.56 7.68 -3.62
C PRO A 164 1.57 6.17 -3.81
N VAL A 165 1.69 5.43 -2.71
CA VAL A 165 1.65 3.96 -2.70
C VAL A 165 0.22 3.45 -2.80
N GLN A 166 -0.75 4.25 -2.35
CA GLN A 166 -2.16 3.90 -2.46
C GLN A 166 -2.67 4.06 -3.89
N ILE A 167 -3.44 3.08 -4.36
CA ILE A 167 -4.13 3.16 -5.63
C ILE A 167 -5.17 4.28 -5.53
N SER A 168 -4.98 5.36 -6.29
CA SER A 168 -5.88 6.51 -6.29
C SER A 168 -7.14 6.27 -7.11
N ASN A 169 -7.08 5.41 -8.13
CA ASN A 169 -8.19 5.06 -9.01
C ASN A 169 -8.30 3.54 -9.13
N VAL A 170 -9.40 3.01 -8.60
CA VAL A 170 -9.81 1.61 -8.83
C VAL A 170 -10.79 1.62 -10.01
N ASP A 171 -10.46 0.90 -11.07
CA ASP A 171 -11.40 0.65 -12.15
C ASP A 171 -12.43 -0.39 -11.69
N VAL A 172 -13.53 0.12 -11.13
CA VAL A 172 -14.61 -0.71 -10.59
C VAL A 172 -15.27 -1.53 -11.71
N GLN A 173 -15.35 -0.96 -12.92
CA GLN A 173 -15.95 -1.65 -14.05
C GLN A 173 -15.16 -2.89 -14.46
N ASP A 174 -13.81 -2.80 -14.47
CA ASP A 174 -12.93 -3.94 -14.72
C ASP A 174 -13.17 -5.09 -13.70
N TYR A 175 -13.37 -4.76 -12.42
CA TYR A 175 -13.72 -5.76 -11.40
C TYR A 175 -15.10 -6.38 -11.63
N ILE A 176 -16.11 -5.58 -12.00
CA ILE A 176 -17.45 -6.06 -12.30
C ILE A 176 -17.42 -7.00 -13.51
N ASP A 177 -16.68 -6.65 -14.54
CA ASP A 177 -16.58 -7.46 -15.76
C ASP A 177 -15.85 -8.79 -15.48
N LYS A 178 -14.73 -8.77 -14.80
CA LYS A 178 -13.98 -9.95 -14.41
C LYS A 178 -14.73 -10.87 -13.43
N ARG A 179 -15.59 -10.29 -12.56
CA ARG A 179 -16.45 -11.06 -11.66
C ARG A 179 -17.35 -12.07 -12.40
N LYS A 180 -17.72 -11.76 -13.64
CA LYS A 180 -18.60 -12.61 -14.46
C LYS A 180 -17.95 -13.96 -14.81
N ASP A 181 -16.61 -14.03 -14.81
CA ASP A 181 -15.87 -15.24 -15.11
C ASP A 181 -15.79 -16.22 -13.92
N PHE A 182 -16.20 -15.77 -12.72
CA PHE A 182 -16.13 -16.56 -11.49
C PHE A 182 -17.53 -16.99 -11.04
N THR A 183 -17.65 -18.22 -10.55
CA THR A 183 -18.84 -18.64 -9.80
C THR A 183 -18.93 -17.89 -8.47
N THR A 184 -20.08 -17.94 -7.81
CA THR A 184 -20.26 -17.28 -6.50
C THR A 184 -19.34 -17.88 -5.44
N GLU A 185 -19.13 -19.19 -5.45
CA GLU A 185 -18.25 -19.87 -4.48
C GLU A 185 -16.79 -19.52 -4.74
N GLU A 186 -16.32 -19.55 -6.00
CA GLU A 186 -14.96 -19.11 -6.35
C GLU A 186 -14.70 -17.65 -5.95
N TRP A 187 -15.70 -16.78 -6.14
CA TRP A 187 -15.56 -15.38 -5.75
C TRP A 187 -15.52 -15.21 -4.25
N LEU A 188 -16.31 -15.98 -3.50
CA LEU A 188 -16.29 -16.02 -2.05
C LEU A 188 -14.89 -16.46 -1.55
N ASP A 189 -14.32 -17.49 -2.16
CA ASP A 189 -12.99 -17.99 -1.83
C ASP A 189 -11.89 -16.98 -2.20
N PHE A 190 -12.03 -16.32 -3.35
CA PHE A 190 -11.15 -15.21 -3.72
C PHE A 190 -11.18 -14.09 -2.67
N MET A 191 -12.37 -13.69 -2.19
CA MET A 191 -12.49 -12.69 -1.13
C MET A 191 -11.83 -13.14 0.17
N MET A 192 -11.89 -14.44 0.53
CA MET A 192 -11.16 -14.99 1.68
C MET A 192 -9.65 -14.87 1.50
N HIS A 193 -9.12 -15.19 0.32
CA HIS A 193 -7.70 -15.01 0.02
C HIS A 193 -7.26 -13.55 0.13
N THR A 194 -8.07 -12.58 -0.32
CA THR A 194 -7.73 -11.16 -0.20
C THR A 194 -7.65 -10.68 1.25
N VAL A 195 -8.40 -11.30 2.14
CA VAL A 195 -8.34 -11.06 3.60
C VAL A 195 -7.16 -11.81 4.26
N GLY A 196 -6.46 -12.66 3.51
CA GLY A 196 -5.34 -13.45 4.03
C GLY A 196 -5.77 -14.73 4.78
N LEU A 197 -6.99 -15.22 4.53
CA LEU A 197 -7.51 -16.44 5.13
C LEU A 197 -7.53 -17.59 4.11
N ASN A 198 -7.32 -18.81 4.61
CA ASN A 198 -7.48 -20.01 3.78
C ASN A 198 -8.97 -20.41 3.70
N PRO A 199 -9.63 -20.32 2.52
CA PRO A 199 -11.03 -20.68 2.38
C PRO A 199 -11.32 -22.16 2.65
N ASP A 200 -10.36 -23.06 2.46
CA ASP A 200 -10.54 -24.50 2.65
C ASP A 200 -10.79 -24.88 4.11
N THR A 201 -10.37 -24.03 5.04
CA THR A 201 -10.57 -24.24 6.48
C THR A 201 -11.91 -23.71 7.00
N LEU A 202 -12.69 -23.04 6.16
CA LEU A 202 -13.92 -22.34 6.52
C LEU A 202 -15.12 -22.93 5.77
N ASN A 203 -16.20 -23.21 6.50
CA ASN A 203 -17.46 -23.52 5.85
C ASN A 203 -18.10 -22.24 5.26
N ARG A 204 -19.12 -22.42 4.40
CA ARG A 204 -19.77 -21.32 3.69
C ARG A 204 -20.32 -20.24 4.63
N ARG A 205 -20.90 -20.61 5.75
CA ARG A 205 -21.42 -19.66 6.75
C ARG A 205 -20.31 -18.85 7.41
N GLU A 206 -19.20 -19.50 7.73
CA GLU A 206 -18.03 -18.85 8.34
C GLU A 206 -17.41 -17.85 7.37
N LYS A 207 -17.33 -18.17 6.06
CA LYS A 207 -16.88 -17.23 5.02
C LYS A 207 -17.74 -15.97 5.00
N PHE A 208 -19.09 -16.10 5.01
CA PHE A 208 -20.00 -14.94 5.07
C PHE A 208 -19.87 -14.12 6.36
N ILE A 209 -19.73 -14.77 7.51
CA ILE A 209 -19.53 -14.08 8.79
C ILE A 209 -18.21 -13.29 8.77
N THR A 210 -17.17 -13.87 8.18
CA THR A 210 -15.87 -13.20 8.03
C THR A 210 -15.96 -11.99 7.11
N LEU A 211 -16.64 -12.10 5.97
CA LEU A 211 -16.89 -10.96 5.08
C LEU A 211 -17.75 -9.87 5.72
N ALA A 212 -18.68 -10.24 6.60
CA ALA A 212 -19.48 -9.25 7.33
C ALA A 212 -18.64 -8.32 8.21
N ARG A 213 -17.45 -8.77 8.66
CA ARG A 213 -16.49 -7.93 9.40
C ARG A 213 -15.94 -6.77 8.55
N LEU A 214 -16.01 -6.87 7.22
CA LEU A 214 -15.53 -5.84 6.31
C LEU A 214 -16.58 -4.76 6.04
N LEU A 215 -17.85 -4.98 6.38
CA LEU A 215 -18.94 -4.03 6.12
C LEU A 215 -18.68 -2.62 6.68
N PRO A 216 -18.14 -2.45 7.90
CA PRO A 216 -17.83 -1.11 8.42
C PRO A 216 -16.78 -0.34 7.63
N HIS A 217 -15.98 -1.02 6.81
CA HIS A 217 -14.95 -0.39 5.97
C HIS A 217 -15.48 0.07 4.61
N VAL A 218 -16.62 -0.46 4.17
CA VAL A 218 -17.18 -0.21 2.83
C VAL A 218 -18.53 0.50 2.86
N GLU A 219 -19.26 0.43 3.97
CA GLU A 219 -20.57 1.05 4.16
C GLU A 219 -20.50 2.24 5.10
N ASN A 220 -21.04 3.39 4.65
CA ASN A 220 -21.11 4.59 5.47
C ASN A 220 -22.08 4.41 6.66
N ASN A 221 -21.65 4.86 7.84
CA ASN A 221 -22.44 4.81 9.07
C ASN A 221 -22.87 3.40 9.52
N PHE A 222 -22.15 2.35 9.08
CA PHE A 222 -22.42 0.99 9.50
C PHE A 222 -21.75 0.71 10.85
N ASN A 223 -22.57 0.52 11.90
CA ASN A 223 -22.10 0.16 13.22
C ASN A 223 -22.09 -1.36 13.37
N PHE A 224 -20.95 -1.92 13.73
CA PHE A 224 -20.76 -3.35 13.89
C PHE A 224 -20.16 -3.67 15.25
N MET A 225 -20.73 -4.64 15.95
CA MET A 225 -20.21 -5.14 17.21
C MET A 225 -20.02 -6.65 17.10
N GLU A 226 -18.81 -7.11 17.33
CA GLU A 226 -18.46 -8.52 17.33
C GLU A 226 -18.05 -8.97 18.74
N LEU A 227 -18.83 -9.88 19.31
CA LEU A 227 -18.56 -10.51 20.61
C LEU A 227 -18.05 -11.92 20.39
N GLY A 228 -17.07 -12.34 21.21
CA GLY A 228 -16.53 -13.70 21.13
C GLY A 228 -15.22 -13.84 21.89
N PRO A 229 -14.71 -15.08 22.03
CA PRO A 229 -13.50 -15.38 22.77
C PRO A 229 -12.26 -14.68 22.22
N LYS A 230 -11.22 -14.58 23.02
CA LYS A 230 -9.90 -14.08 22.61
C LYS A 230 -9.30 -15.01 21.56
N GLY A 231 -8.46 -14.48 20.66
CA GLY A 231 -7.73 -15.27 19.66
C GLY A 231 -8.50 -15.64 18.39
N THR A 232 -9.72 -15.13 18.18
CA THR A 232 -10.53 -15.42 16.98
C THR A 232 -10.30 -14.45 15.81
N GLY A 233 -9.19 -13.70 15.82
CA GLY A 233 -8.81 -12.82 14.71
C GLY A 233 -9.61 -11.52 14.54
N LYS A 234 -10.50 -11.16 15.49
CA LYS A 234 -11.34 -9.95 15.40
C LYS A 234 -10.52 -8.68 15.19
N SER A 235 -9.56 -8.43 16.05
CA SER A 235 -8.69 -7.24 15.96
C SER A 235 -7.73 -7.30 14.78
N HIS A 236 -7.30 -8.51 14.38
CA HIS A 236 -6.39 -8.70 13.25
C HIS A 236 -7.03 -8.23 11.94
N VAL A 237 -8.27 -8.66 11.66
CA VAL A 237 -8.99 -8.22 10.46
C VAL A 237 -9.13 -6.70 10.43
N PHE A 238 -9.45 -6.09 11.57
CA PHE A 238 -9.62 -4.64 11.68
C PHE A 238 -8.30 -3.87 11.50
N GLN A 239 -7.20 -4.37 12.06
CA GLN A 239 -5.91 -3.67 12.04
C GLN A 239 -5.13 -3.83 10.73
N GLU A 240 -5.25 -4.98 10.07
CA GLU A 240 -4.46 -5.29 8.86
C GLU A 240 -5.17 -4.90 7.56
N LEU A 241 -6.49 -4.66 7.60
CA LEU A 241 -7.28 -4.29 6.42
C LEU A 241 -7.76 -2.83 6.42
N SER A 242 -7.52 -2.09 7.51
CA SER A 242 -7.93 -0.68 7.66
C SER A 242 -6.90 0.31 7.12
#